data_b974e8e3faa0b1d836f0ed9297cf674e
#
_entry.id   b974e8e3faa0b1d836f0ed9297cf674e
#
_cell.length_a   1.000
_cell.length_b   1.000
_cell.length_c   1.000
_cell.angle_alpha   90.00
_cell.angle_beta   90.00
_cell.angle_gamma   90.00
#
_symmetry.space_group_name_H-M   'P 1'
#
loop_
_entity.id
_entity.type
_entity.pdbx_description
1 polymer ?
#
loop_
_entity_poly.entity_id
_entity_poly.type
_entity_poly.pdbx_seq_one_letter_code
_entity_poly.pdbx_strand_id
1 'polypeptide(L)'
;IFAHTYGELSLLRLQDYERPLTAAPSGEKPLEVLVVGGSPEAVSHTTLSTCAQSADYLIAVDHGADVCHAAGVIPQLALGDFDSAAPETLAWLKEQQVPCMKFNADKYDTDLALALKSAEYEAIRRNSKLSLTVVSTSGGHLDHQLVVLGLLATWAKTGKASVRVIEND
;
A
#
# COMPACT_ATOMS: atom_id res chain seq x y z
N ILE A 1 -16.05 8.95 8.00
CA ILE A 1 -15.78 8.16 6.79
C ILE A 1 -15.85 6.70 7.21
N PHE A 2 -16.87 5.96 6.73
CA PHE A 2 -17.07 4.57 7.10
C PHE A 2 -16.38 3.69 6.06
N ALA A 3 -15.34 2.94 6.48
CA ALA A 3 -14.82 1.85 5.69
C ALA A 3 -15.80 0.66 5.79
N HIS A 4 -16.30 0.19 4.67
CA HIS A 4 -17.01 -1.09 4.63
C HIS A 4 -16.01 -2.21 4.44
N THR A 5 -15.83 -3.00 5.48
CA THR A 5 -15.02 -4.22 5.45
C THR A 5 -15.87 -5.40 5.02
N TYR A 6 -15.44 -6.13 4.01
CA TYR A 6 -15.94 -7.47 3.71
C TYR A 6 -15.20 -8.47 4.61
N GLY A 7 -15.84 -8.89 5.70
CA GLY A 7 -15.27 -9.77 6.72
C GLY A 7 -14.87 -8.99 7.98
N GLU A 8 -15.10 -9.58 9.15
CA GLU A 8 -14.84 -8.98 10.46
C GLU A 8 -13.38 -8.53 10.63
N LEU A 9 -13.09 -7.31 10.19
CA LEU A 9 -11.90 -6.58 10.56
C LEU A 9 -12.34 -5.44 11.47
N SER A 10 -11.79 -5.44 12.67
CA SER A 10 -11.94 -4.36 13.64
C SER A 10 -11.73 -3.02 12.93
N LEU A 11 -12.77 -2.18 13.00
CA LEU A 11 -12.78 -0.80 12.52
C LEU A 11 -11.52 -0.08 13.00
N LEU A 12 -10.53 0.05 12.12
CA LEU A 12 -9.46 1.02 12.30
C LEU A 12 -10.11 2.41 12.21
N ARG A 13 -10.30 3.05 13.35
CA ARG A 13 -10.84 4.41 13.40
C ARG A 13 -9.73 5.35 12.92
N LEU A 14 -10.10 6.33 12.11
CA LEU A 14 -9.19 7.43 11.72
C LEU A 14 -8.48 8.08 12.93
N GLN A 15 -9.09 8.04 14.10
CA GLN A 15 -8.52 8.49 15.38
C GLN A 15 -7.24 7.74 15.79
N ASP A 16 -7.02 6.52 15.30
CA ASP A 16 -5.81 5.75 15.60
C ASP A 16 -4.61 6.24 14.78
N TYR A 17 -4.83 6.99 13.69
CA TYR A 17 -3.78 7.60 12.86
C TYR A 17 -3.26 8.93 13.41
N GLU A 18 -3.93 9.54 14.38
CA GLU A 18 -3.56 10.83 14.97
C GLU A 18 -2.69 10.69 16.23
N ARG A 19 -2.42 9.46 16.69
CA ARG A 19 -1.53 9.24 17.82
C ARG A 19 -0.09 9.61 17.47
N PRO A 20 0.51 10.59 18.16
CA PRO A 20 1.93 10.83 18.00
C PRO A 20 2.71 9.59 18.42
N LEU A 21 3.72 9.22 17.63
CA LEU A 21 4.71 8.20 17.98
C LEU A 21 5.43 8.63 19.26
N THR A 22 5.03 8.09 20.41
CA THR A 22 5.57 8.47 21.71
C THR A 22 6.85 7.72 22.09
N ALA A 23 7.28 6.74 21.28
CA ALA A 23 8.54 6.03 21.49
C ALA A 23 9.26 5.81 20.15
N ALA A 24 10.58 6.05 20.14
CA ALA A 24 11.39 5.59 19.02
C ALA A 24 11.33 4.06 18.96
N PRO A 25 11.01 3.46 17.80
CA PRO A 25 10.93 2.01 17.67
C PRO A 25 12.29 1.40 18.03
N SER A 26 12.27 0.41 18.93
CA SER A 26 13.45 -0.26 19.46
C SER A 26 13.89 -1.47 18.65
N GLY A 27 13.15 -1.82 17.58
CA GLY A 27 13.46 -2.97 16.74
C GLY A 27 14.74 -2.78 15.94
N GLU A 28 15.65 -3.75 15.97
CA GLU A 28 16.91 -3.70 15.22
C GLU A 28 16.69 -3.76 13.71
N LYS A 29 15.65 -4.48 13.24
CA LYS A 29 15.30 -4.60 11.82
C LYS A 29 14.03 -3.79 11.51
N PRO A 30 14.05 -2.94 10.46
CA PRO A 30 12.84 -2.25 10.03
C PRO A 30 11.80 -3.24 9.48
N LEU A 31 10.52 -2.89 9.56
CA LEU A 31 9.46 -3.57 8.86
C LEU A 31 9.55 -3.19 7.37
N GLU A 32 9.83 -4.17 6.53
CA GLU A 32 9.87 -3.99 5.08
C GLU A 32 8.45 -4.08 4.50
N VAL A 33 7.91 -2.95 4.07
CA VAL A 33 6.58 -2.89 3.46
C VAL A 33 6.70 -2.63 1.97
N LEU A 34 6.07 -3.49 1.16
CA LEU A 34 5.92 -3.31 -0.27
C LEU A 34 4.53 -2.74 -0.57
N VAL A 35 4.49 -1.60 -1.25
CA VAL A 35 3.26 -0.98 -1.77
C VAL A 35 3.24 -1.14 -3.29
N VAL A 36 2.19 -1.79 -3.80
CA VAL A 36 2.01 -2.05 -5.23
C VAL A 36 0.91 -1.16 -5.77
N GLY A 37 1.27 -0.22 -6.62
CA GLY A 37 0.32 0.64 -7.34
C GLY A 37 -0.22 -0.01 -8.61
N GLY A 38 -1.17 0.66 -9.24
CA GLY A 38 -1.86 0.21 -10.44
C GLY A 38 -1.43 0.95 -11.71
N SER A 39 -0.15 1.27 -11.85
CA SER A 39 0.36 1.93 -13.04
C SER A 39 0.08 1.10 -14.30
N PRO A 40 -0.28 1.76 -15.44
CA PRO A 40 -0.34 1.09 -16.74
C PRO A 40 1.01 0.51 -17.17
N GLU A 41 2.11 1.04 -16.64
CA GLU A 41 3.49 0.57 -16.86
C GLU A 41 4.00 -0.19 -15.63
N ALA A 42 3.23 -1.19 -15.19
CA ALA A 42 3.58 -1.99 -14.03
C ALA A 42 4.94 -2.69 -14.18
N VAL A 43 5.66 -2.85 -13.08
CA VAL A 43 6.90 -3.62 -13.06
C VAL A 43 6.69 -5.06 -13.52
N SER A 44 7.75 -5.70 -14.02
CA SER A 44 7.67 -7.10 -14.44
C SER A 44 7.25 -8.03 -13.28
N HIS A 45 6.60 -9.15 -13.62
CA HIS A 45 6.23 -10.17 -12.61
C HIS A 45 7.45 -10.67 -11.82
N THR A 46 8.61 -10.78 -12.47
CA THR A 46 9.85 -11.18 -11.81
C THR A 46 10.31 -10.14 -10.80
N THR A 47 10.26 -8.85 -11.15
CA THR A 47 10.60 -7.75 -10.26
C THR A 47 9.65 -7.71 -9.06
N LEU A 48 8.34 -7.81 -9.32
CA LEU A 48 7.35 -7.82 -8.26
C LEU A 48 7.54 -9.01 -7.30
N SER A 49 7.74 -10.21 -7.84
CA SER A 49 7.98 -11.41 -7.02
C SER A 49 9.24 -11.29 -6.16
N THR A 50 10.32 -10.71 -6.72
CA THR A 50 11.56 -10.47 -5.97
C THR A 50 11.36 -9.47 -4.85
N CYS A 51 10.64 -8.37 -5.10
CA CYS A 51 10.30 -7.38 -4.07
C CYS A 51 9.41 -8.00 -2.98
N ALA A 52 8.41 -8.79 -3.38
CA ALA A 52 7.49 -9.46 -2.45
C ALA A 52 8.20 -10.46 -1.52
N GLN A 53 9.19 -11.21 -2.03
CA GLN A 53 9.98 -12.13 -1.20
C GLN A 53 10.79 -11.42 -0.12
N SER A 54 11.13 -10.16 -0.33
CA SER A 54 11.91 -9.35 0.61
C SER A 54 11.03 -8.55 1.58
N ALA A 55 9.73 -8.49 1.34
CA ALA A 55 8.78 -7.72 2.13
C ALA A 55 8.21 -8.55 3.29
N ASP A 56 8.07 -7.91 4.45
CA ASP A 56 7.36 -8.47 5.62
C ASP A 56 5.84 -8.20 5.55
N TYR A 57 5.42 -7.21 4.73
CA TYR A 57 4.02 -6.82 4.55
C TYR A 57 3.81 -6.20 3.17
N LEU A 58 2.79 -6.64 2.45
CA LEU A 58 2.47 -6.17 1.10
C LEU A 58 1.08 -5.55 1.06
N ILE A 59 0.99 -4.34 0.53
CA ILE A 59 -0.26 -3.59 0.32
C ILE A 59 -0.47 -3.39 -1.18
N ALA A 60 -1.61 -3.85 -1.70
CA ALA A 60 -2.04 -3.59 -3.06
C ALA A 60 -3.01 -2.39 -3.09
N VAL A 61 -2.80 -1.45 -4.01
CA VAL A 61 -3.56 -0.21 -4.12
C VAL A 61 -4.32 -0.19 -5.44
N ASP A 62 -5.66 -0.19 -5.38
CA ASP A 62 -6.55 -0.19 -6.55
C ASP A 62 -6.14 -1.26 -7.59
N HIS A 63 -5.81 -0.86 -8.83
CA HIS A 63 -5.27 -1.73 -9.86
C HIS A 63 -3.99 -2.48 -9.47
N GLY A 64 -3.30 -2.08 -8.41
CA GLY A 64 -2.20 -2.86 -7.86
C GLY A 64 -2.62 -4.26 -7.44
N ALA A 65 -3.91 -4.47 -7.15
CA ALA A 65 -4.47 -5.78 -6.90
C ALA A 65 -4.45 -6.65 -8.17
N ASP A 66 -4.74 -6.06 -9.34
CA ASP A 66 -4.68 -6.76 -10.63
C ASP A 66 -3.23 -7.13 -10.99
N VAL A 67 -2.28 -6.23 -10.70
CA VAL A 67 -0.84 -6.47 -10.88
C VAL A 67 -0.39 -7.64 -9.99
N CYS A 68 -0.82 -7.67 -8.74
CA CYS A 68 -0.54 -8.77 -7.80
C CYS A 68 -1.15 -10.09 -8.28
N HIS A 69 -2.43 -10.06 -8.71
CA HIS A 69 -3.13 -11.24 -9.23
C HIS A 69 -2.41 -11.82 -10.45
N ALA A 70 -2.09 -10.98 -11.43
CA ALA A 70 -1.39 -11.42 -12.65
C ALA A 70 -0.01 -12.05 -12.35
N ALA A 71 0.68 -11.59 -11.30
CA ALA A 71 1.97 -12.13 -10.87
C ALA A 71 1.85 -13.30 -9.88
N GLY A 72 0.65 -13.65 -9.43
CA GLY A 72 0.44 -14.68 -8.40
C GLY A 72 1.00 -14.32 -7.02
N VAL A 73 1.11 -13.01 -6.72
CA VAL A 73 1.64 -12.49 -5.46
C VAL A 73 0.49 -12.06 -4.56
N ILE A 74 0.29 -12.73 -3.44
CA ILE A 74 -0.84 -12.50 -2.54
C ILE A 74 -0.52 -11.34 -1.57
N PRO A 75 -1.27 -10.22 -1.60
CA PRO A 75 -1.07 -9.12 -0.66
C PRO A 75 -1.66 -9.44 0.72
N GLN A 76 -1.13 -8.84 1.77
CA GLN A 76 -1.70 -8.90 3.12
C GLN A 76 -2.83 -7.88 3.32
N LEU A 77 -2.91 -6.86 2.44
CA LEU A 77 -3.98 -5.87 2.43
C LEU A 77 -4.20 -5.37 1.01
N ALA A 78 -5.45 -5.28 0.59
CA ALA A 78 -5.83 -4.53 -0.61
C ALA A 78 -6.67 -3.32 -0.20
N LEU A 79 -6.41 -2.15 -0.80
CA LEU A 79 -7.18 -0.94 -0.49
C LEU A 79 -7.42 -0.08 -1.73
N GLY A 80 -8.54 0.62 -1.73
CA GLY A 80 -8.97 1.47 -2.82
C GLY A 80 -10.49 1.54 -2.92
N ASP A 81 -11.01 2.12 -3.99
CA ASP A 81 -12.45 2.09 -4.29
C ASP A 81 -12.83 0.84 -5.11
N PHE A 82 -11.87 0.20 -5.75
CA PHE A 82 -12.02 -1.01 -6.57
C PHE A 82 -13.08 -0.89 -7.68
N ASP A 83 -13.42 0.33 -8.10
CA ASP A 83 -14.44 0.58 -9.10
C ASP A 83 -14.05 0.09 -10.50
N SER A 84 -12.75 0.04 -10.76
CA SER A 84 -12.12 -0.38 -12.00
C SER A 84 -11.35 -1.70 -11.89
N ALA A 85 -11.34 -2.35 -10.71
CA ALA A 85 -10.68 -3.64 -10.53
C ALA A 85 -11.40 -4.76 -11.29
N ALA A 86 -10.63 -5.68 -11.88
CA ALA A 86 -11.19 -6.81 -12.62
C ALA A 86 -12.02 -7.72 -11.68
N PRO A 87 -13.22 -8.16 -12.11
CA PRO A 87 -14.06 -9.04 -11.29
C PRO A 87 -13.35 -10.32 -10.83
N GLU A 88 -12.51 -10.90 -11.67
CA GLU A 88 -11.70 -12.07 -11.37
C GLU A 88 -10.66 -11.79 -10.28
N THR A 89 -10.08 -10.57 -10.23
CA THR A 89 -9.17 -10.14 -9.17
C THR A 89 -9.90 -10.02 -7.83
N LEU A 90 -11.10 -9.44 -7.83
CA LEU A 90 -11.90 -9.35 -6.61
C LEU A 90 -12.32 -10.74 -6.09
N ALA A 91 -12.68 -11.68 -6.99
CA ALA A 91 -12.96 -13.06 -6.64
C ALA A 91 -11.74 -13.76 -6.05
N TRP A 92 -10.56 -13.56 -6.66
CA TRP A 92 -9.30 -14.12 -6.20
C TRP A 92 -8.90 -13.55 -4.82
N LEU A 93 -8.98 -12.24 -4.59
CA LEU A 93 -8.70 -11.65 -3.27
C LEU A 93 -9.58 -12.26 -2.18
N LYS A 94 -10.87 -12.49 -2.49
CA LYS A 94 -11.80 -13.15 -1.57
C LYS A 94 -11.42 -14.62 -1.31
N GLU A 95 -11.06 -15.37 -2.35
CA GLU A 95 -10.60 -16.77 -2.23
C GLU A 95 -9.35 -16.87 -1.36
N GLN A 96 -8.39 -15.95 -1.56
CA GLN A 96 -7.16 -15.86 -0.79
C GLN A 96 -7.38 -15.25 0.62
N GLN A 97 -8.61 -14.89 0.97
CA GLN A 97 -8.97 -14.27 2.25
C GLN A 97 -8.19 -12.97 2.53
N VAL A 98 -7.85 -12.22 1.48
CA VAL A 98 -7.15 -10.94 1.60
C VAL A 98 -8.11 -9.89 2.18
N PRO A 99 -7.73 -9.22 3.26
CA PRO A 99 -8.48 -8.08 3.77
C PRO A 99 -8.56 -6.97 2.72
N CYS A 100 -9.79 -6.48 2.44
CA CYS A 100 -10.02 -5.40 1.49
C CYS A 100 -10.60 -4.18 2.23
N MET A 101 -9.92 -3.04 2.16
CA MET A 101 -10.40 -1.77 2.70
C MET A 101 -10.93 -0.91 1.55
N LYS A 102 -12.27 -0.78 1.49
CA LYS A 102 -12.93 0.04 0.47
C LYS A 102 -13.11 1.47 0.96
N PHE A 103 -12.68 2.43 0.16
CA PHE A 103 -12.85 3.85 0.39
C PHE A 103 -13.75 4.47 -0.68
N ASN A 104 -14.49 5.54 -0.33
CA ASN A 104 -15.25 6.29 -1.31
C ASN A 104 -14.32 7.15 -2.17
N ALA A 105 -14.66 7.32 -3.45
CA ALA A 105 -13.92 8.17 -4.38
C ALA A 105 -13.82 9.65 -3.92
N ASP A 106 -14.80 10.15 -3.18
CA ASP A 106 -14.87 11.54 -2.66
C ASP A 106 -14.01 11.79 -1.40
N LYS A 107 -12.91 11.07 -1.22
CA LYS A 107 -11.99 11.25 -0.08
C LYS A 107 -10.95 12.34 -0.38
N TYR A 108 -10.46 12.99 0.67
CA TYR A 108 -9.40 14.01 0.56
C TYR A 108 -8.02 13.41 0.29
N ASP A 109 -7.77 12.17 0.71
CA ASP A 109 -6.50 11.47 0.54
C ASP A 109 -6.52 10.57 -0.70
N THR A 110 -5.41 10.48 -1.41
CA THR A 110 -5.22 9.50 -2.48
C THR A 110 -5.12 8.08 -1.88
N ASP A 111 -5.42 7.04 -2.68
CA ASP A 111 -5.31 5.66 -2.22
C ASP A 111 -3.87 5.31 -1.82
N LEU A 112 -2.88 5.84 -2.53
CA LEU A 112 -1.48 5.72 -2.14
C LEU A 112 -1.22 6.36 -0.78
N ALA A 113 -1.76 7.55 -0.48
CA ALA A 113 -1.59 8.18 0.83
C ALA A 113 -2.18 7.31 1.96
N LEU A 114 -3.32 6.67 1.71
CA LEU A 114 -3.94 5.74 2.66
C LEU A 114 -3.11 4.46 2.84
N ALA A 115 -2.49 3.95 1.76
CA ALA A 115 -1.57 2.83 1.84
C ALA A 115 -0.34 3.14 2.70
N LEU A 116 0.26 4.32 2.52
CA LEU A 116 1.41 4.75 3.32
C LEU A 116 1.03 4.91 4.80
N LYS A 117 -0.14 5.46 5.10
CA LYS A 117 -0.66 5.53 6.48
C LYS A 117 -0.90 4.13 7.05
N SER A 118 -1.43 3.19 6.26
CA SER A 118 -1.63 1.80 6.69
C SER A 118 -0.31 1.10 6.99
N ALA A 119 0.72 1.35 6.18
CA ALA A 119 2.07 0.85 6.41
C ALA A 119 2.69 1.42 7.71
N GLU A 120 2.52 2.73 7.97
CA GLU A 120 2.96 3.37 9.21
C GLU A 120 2.25 2.75 10.43
N TYR A 121 0.94 2.57 10.35
CA TYR A 121 0.16 1.93 11.41
C TYR A 121 0.69 0.53 11.72
N GLU A 122 0.94 -0.28 10.69
CA GLU A 122 1.46 -1.63 10.87
C GLU A 122 2.86 -1.63 11.51
N ALA A 123 3.72 -0.69 11.14
CA ALA A 123 5.03 -0.52 11.77
C ALA A 123 4.91 -0.13 13.25
N ILE A 124 3.99 0.81 13.58
CA ILE A 124 3.68 1.18 14.96
C ILE A 124 3.20 -0.02 15.77
N ARG A 125 2.24 -0.78 15.20
CA ARG A 125 1.68 -1.97 15.84
C ARG A 125 2.75 -3.02 16.15
N ARG A 126 3.76 -3.16 15.28
CA ARG A 126 4.90 -4.08 15.46
C ARG A 126 6.06 -3.47 16.24
N ASN A 127 5.95 -2.21 16.68
CA ASN A 127 7.03 -1.45 17.34
C ASN A 127 8.34 -1.46 16.52
N SER A 128 8.22 -1.29 15.19
CA SER A 128 9.34 -1.35 14.25
C SER A 128 9.50 -0.02 13.52
N LYS A 129 10.72 0.27 13.05
CA LYS A 129 10.96 1.29 12.04
C LYS A 129 10.31 0.85 10.73
N LEU A 130 9.96 1.81 9.87
CA LEU A 130 9.34 1.53 8.58
C LEU A 130 10.35 1.69 7.44
N SER A 131 10.42 0.68 6.58
CA SER A 131 11.10 0.73 5.29
C SER A 131 10.04 0.47 4.19
N LEU A 132 9.86 1.45 3.31
CA LEU A 132 8.87 1.40 2.23
C LEU A 132 9.56 1.13 0.90
N THR A 133 9.12 0.12 0.19
CA THR A 133 9.37 -0.07 -1.23
C THR A 133 8.05 0.12 -1.96
N VAL A 134 8.03 1.02 -2.94
CA VAL A 134 6.84 1.35 -3.74
C VAL A 134 7.12 0.98 -5.18
N VAL A 135 6.21 0.23 -5.81
CA VAL A 135 6.36 -0.24 -7.19
C VAL A 135 5.11 0.06 -8.01
N SER A 136 5.25 0.15 -9.32
CA SER A 136 4.13 0.32 -10.26
C SER A 136 3.28 1.55 -9.95
N THR A 137 3.91 2.68 -9.66
CA THR A 137 3.22 3.94 -9.34
C THR A 137 3.50 5.06 -10.33
N SER A 138 4.47 4.91 -11.21
CA SER A 138 4.78 5.85 -12.30
C SER A 138 4.05 5.45 -13.59
N GLY A 139 3.99 6.39 -14.55
CA GLY A 139 3.24 6.21 -15.79
C GLY A 139 1.88 6.92 -15.78
N GLY A 140 1.20 6.94 -16.92
CA GLY A 140 -0.06 7.65 -17.09
C GLY A 140 0.11 9.17 -17.16
N HIS A 141 -0.81 9.93 -16.56
CA HIS A 141 -0.81 11.38 -16.62
C HIS A 141 0.27 12.02 -15.73
N LEU A 142 0.97 13.03 -16.26
CA LEU A 142 2.07 13.72 -15.59
C LEU A 142 1.67 14.34 -14.23
N ASP A 143 0.46 14.90 -14.15
CA ASP A 143 -0.08 15.48 -12.92
C ASP A 143 -0.18 14.43 -11.81
N HIS A 144 -0.67 13.23 -12.13
CA HIS A 144 -0.72 12.11 -11.18
C HIS A 144 0.70 11.70 -10.73
N GLN A 145 1.65 11.58 -11.66
CA GLN A 145 3.05 11.24 -11.34
C GLN A 145 3.67 12.27 -10.37
N LEU A 146 3.42 13.57 -10.60
CA LEU A 146 3.92 14.63 -9.74
C LEU A 146 3.33 14.55 -8.32
N VAL A 147 2.05 14.22 -8.20
CA VAL A 147 1.39 14.00 -6.90
C VAL A 147 2.03 12.82 -6.16
N VAL A 148 2.24 11.69 -6.85
CA VAL A 148 2.89 10.50 -6.28
C VAL A 148 4.29 10.82 -5.78
N LEU A 149 5.13 11.44 -6.62
CA LEU A 149 6.50 11.81 -6.25
C LEU A 149 6.53 12.82 -5.10
N GLY A 150 5.64 13.82 -5.12
CA GLY A 150 5.51 14.80 -4.05
C GLY A 150 5.14 14.16 -2.71
N LEU A 151 4.21 13.22 -2.73
CA LEU A 151 3.79 12.46 -1.56
C LEU A 151 4.95 11.63 -0.99
N LEU A 152 5.62 10.84 -1.83
CA LEU A 152 6.74 9.99 -1.42
C LEU A 152 7.93 10.81 -0.90
N ALA A 153 8.26 11.92 -1.57
CA ALA A 153 9.30 12.84 -1.11
C ALA A 153 8.96 13.47 0.25
N THR A 154 7.70 13.82 0.48
CA THR A 154 7.23 14.32 1.77
C THR A 154 7.41 13.28 2.86
N TRP A 155 7.03 12.04 2.60
CA TRP A 155 7.21 10.93 3.54
C TRP A 155 8.69 10.69 3.87
N ALA A 156 9.56 10.66 2.87
CA ALA A 156 11.00 10.51 3.07
C ALA A 156 11.59 11.64 3.95
N LYS A 157 11.13 12.88 3.75
CA LYS A 157 11.58 14.04 4.54
C LYS A 157 11.12 14.03 5.99
N THR A 158 10.00 13.39 6.31
CA THR A 158 9.53 13.31 7.70
C THR A 158 10.39 12.43 8.60
N GLY A 159 11.26 11.62 8.01
CA GLY A 159 12.08 10.64 8.74
C GLY A 159 11.29 9.46 9.32
N LYS A 160 10.01 9.36 9.00
CA LYS A 160 9.14 8.27 9.47
C LYS A 160 9.46 6.93 8.80
N ALA A 161 9.96 6.97 7.56
CA ALA A 161 10.32 5.79 6.79
C ALA A 161 11.50 6.07 5.86
N SER A 162 12.28 5.03 5.56
CA SER A 162 13.08 5.02 4.34
C SER A 162 12.16 4.68 3.17
N VAL A 163 12.30 5.39 2.05
CA VAL A 163 11.44 5.20 0.87
C VAL A 163 12.30 4.83 -0.33
N ARG A 164 11.96 3.74 -0.97
CA ARG A 164 12.52 3.28 -2.25
C ARG A 164 11.39 3.18 -3.27
N VAL A 165 11.64 3.67 -4.48
CA VAL A 165 10.73 3.53 -5.62
C VAL A 165 11.41 2.65 -6.65
N ILE A 166 10.70 1.66 -7.17
CA ILE A 166 11.16 0.76 -8.24
C ILE A 166 10.11 0.80 -9.34
N GLU A 167 10.53 1.20 -10.51
CA GLU A 167 9.71 1.25 -11.71
C GLU A 167 10.38 0.48 -12.83
N ASN A 168 9.68 0.27 -13.95
CA ASN A 168 10.30 -0.30 -15.15
C ASN A 168 11.29 0.71 -15.77
N ASP A 169 12.36 0.19 -16.33
CA ASP A 169 13.32 0.92 -17.18
C ASP A 169 12.72 1.26 -18.55
#